data_0561ba4212911aca7f716a37756638c9
#
_entry.id   0561ba4212911aca7f716a37756638c9
#
_cell.length_a   1.000
_cell.length_b   1.000
_cell.length_c   1.000
_cell.angle_alpha   90.00
_cell.angle_beta   90.00
_cell.angle_gamma   90.00
#
_symmetry.space_group_name_H-M   'P 1'
#
loop_
_entity.id
_entity.type
_entity.pdbx_description
1 polymer ?
#
loop_
_entity_poly.entity_id
_entity_poly.type
_entity_poly.pdbx_seq_one_letter_code
_entity_poly.pdbx_strand_id
1 'polypeptide(L)'
;MVRAATTGEAPEGTAAARRRWPGVDVLAALIVACVIAAAVLAVAVLPRDLPGAELSAHVYPARLARHLESPSADVLPSGAGWNQPSDIAVLGGRWFVLDSGNDRILELDTKGAVLQVLDQRSDRRLALRGAMAIASDGTYLYVANSGAAEVLVLTPEGGPVRRFAVGVDGDSLPARPIGLAVANTGDFLVSDAANQRVLRYDGEGRLLWAAGSGRRAGGEEGFNTPAGLALDRAGNAYVVDILNGRVVKLAPDGRYLGQFGRLGDTAGALARPKDVAIDAAGNVFVSDGLLAAVQVFGPDAEYLGFIGLEDPADRGSGALFRAPAGLAIAGSRLYVVDRFASVFVLDLPDTK
;
A
#
# COMPACT_ATOMS: atom_id res chain seq x y z
N MET A 1 -39.42 17.40 76.35
CA MET A 1 -40.44 16.48 75.81
C MET A 1 -39.95 16.08 74.41
N VAL A 2 -39.37 14.88 74.30
CA VAL A 2 -39.95 13.66 73.72
C VAL A 2 -40.12 13.77 72.22
N ARG A 3 -39.50 13.06 71.34
CA ARG A 3 -39.01 11.71 71.01
C ARG A 3 -38.33 11.83 69.67
N ALA A 4 -37.18 11.28 69.46
CA ALA A 4 -36.80 9.91 69.03
C ALA A 4 -36.96 9.67 67.53
N ALA A 5 -35.83 9.56 66.91
CA ALA A 5 -35.25 8.55 66.06
C ALA A 5 -36.16 7.81 65.04
N THR A 6 -35.72 7.78 63.84
CA THR A 6 -35.57 6.48 63.13
C THR A 6 -34.57 6.62 61.95
N THR A 7 -33.59 5.78 61.95
CA THR A 7 -32.65 5.46 60.91
C THR A 7 -33.38 4.79 59.75
N GLY A 8 -33.11 5.26 58.51
CA GLY A 8 -33.54 4.63 57.28
C GLY A 8 -32.30 4.34 56.43
N GLU A 9 -31.92 3.09 56.42
CA GLU A 9 -30.91 2.51 55.52
C GLU A 9 -31.36 2.73 54.06
N ALA A 10 -30.44 3.22 53.22
CA ALA A 10 -30.60 3.21 51.79
C ALA A 10 -30.35 1.79 51.25
N PRO A 11 -31.14 1.29 50.29
CA PRO A 11 -30.90 -0.01 49.71
C PRO A 11 -29.72 0.03 48.73
N GLU A 12 -28.82 -0.94 48.91
CA GLU A 12 -27.74 -1.24 48.00
C GLU A 12 -28.26 -1.40 46.58
N GLY A 13 -27.68 -0.61 45.66
CA GLY A 13 -27.91 -0.74 44.26
C GLY A 13 -27.34 -2.04 43.71
N THR A 14 -28.20 -2.94 43.34
CA THR A 14 -27.89 -4.16 42.63
C THR A 14 -27.18 -3.82 41.31
N ALA A 15 -25.91 -4.20 41.24
CA ALA A 15 -25.14 -4.20 40.00
C ALA A 15 -25.86 -5.09 38.96
N ALA A 16 -26.45 -4.48 37.95
CA ALA A 16 -27.02 -5.18 36.81
C ALA A 16 -25.91 -5.95 36.10
N ALA A 17 -25.83 -7.23 36.37
CA ALA A 17 -24.99 -8.15 35.60
C ALA A 17 -25.44 -8.10 34.14
N ARG A 18 -24.62 -7.49 33.27
CA ARG A 18 -24.80 -7.54 31.81
C ARG A 18 -24.78 -9.03 31.41
N ARG A 19 -25.94 -9.60 31.12
CA ARG A 19 -26.07 -10.90 30.50
C ARG A 19 -25.36 -10.86 29.15
N ARG A 20 -24.17 -11.41 29.07
CA ARG A 20 -23.54 -11.75 27.78
C ARG A 20 -24.36 -12.89 27.17
N TRP A 21 -24.88 -12.65 26.00
CA TRP A 21 -25.53 -13.68 25.19
C TRP A 21 -24.43 -14.56 24.57
N PRO A 22 -24.35 -15.85 24.89
CA PRO A 22 -23.27 -16.71 24.40
C PRO A 22 -23.31 -16.97 22.88
N GLY A 23 -24.35 -16.53 22.19
CA GLY A 23 -24.49 -16.73 20.75
C GLY A 23 -23.81 -15.65 19.88
N VAL A 24 -23.52 -14.47 20.42
CA VAL A 24 -22.97 -13.37 19.61
C VAL A 24 -21.48 -13.57 19.31
N ASP A 25 -20.75 -14.13 20.27
CA ASP A 25 -19.32 -14.43 20.09
C ASP A 25 -19.12 -15.61 19.12
N VAL A 26 -20.04 -16.58 19.12
CA VAL A 26 -20.02 -17.74 18.20
C VAL A 26 -20.37 -17.28 16.78
N LEU A 27 -21.33 -16.38 16.63
CA LEU A 27 -21.72 -15.87 15.32
C LEU A 27 -20.61 -14.99 14.71
N ALA A 28 -19.96 -14.15 15.51
CA ALA A 28 -18.81 -13.36 15.08
C ALA A 28 -17.61 -14.26 14.69
N ALA A 29 -17.33 -15.30 15.47
CA ALA A 29 -16.30 -16.28 15.14
C ALA A 29 -16.63 -17.08 13.86
N LEU A 30 -17.90 -17.44 13.65
CA LEU A 30 -18.36 -18.10 12.42
C LEU A 30 -18.27 -17.19 11.20
N ILE A 31 -18.61 -15.92 11.34
CA ILE A 31 -18.50 -14.94 10.22
C ILE A 31 -17.03 -14.74 9.87
N VAL A 32 -16.13 -14.59 10.85
CA VAL A 32 -14.68 -14.48 10.61
C VAL A 32 -14.15 -15.76 9.98
N ALA A 33 -14.55 -16.94 10.47
CA ALA A 33 -14.15 -18.22 9.88
C ALA A 33 -14.69 -18.40 8.45
N CYS A 34 -15.93 -17.98 8.17
CA CYS A 34 -16.48 -18.00 6.82
C CYS A 34 -15.79 -17.02 5.87
N VAL A 35 -15.40 -15.83 6.35
CA VAL A 35 -14.65 -14.85 5.56
C VAL A 35 -13.22 -15.34 5.28
N ILE A 36 -12.58 -15.97 6.27
CA ILE A 36 -11.27 -16.60 6.09
C ILE A 36 -11.38 -17.83 5.16
N ALA A 37 -12.39 -18.67 5.34
CA ALA A 37 -12.62 -19.83 4.47
C ALA A 37 -12.98 -19.41 3.03
N ALA A 38 -13.76 -18.35 2.84
CA ALA A 38 -14.06 -17.79 1.53
C ALA A 38 -12.81 -17.14 0.89
N ALA A 39 -11.95 -16.50 1.68
CA ALA A 39 -10.68 -15.97 1.21
C ALA A 39 -9.69 -17.08 0.84
N VAL A 40 -9.63 -18.15 1.64
CA VAL A 40 -8.79 -19.34 1.36
C VAL A 40 -9.37 -20.13 0.18
N LEU A 41 -10.69 -20.26 0.06
CA LEU A 41 -11.34 -20.95 -1.07
C LEU A 41 -11.19 -20.12 -2.36
N ALA A 42 -11.26 -18.78 -2.29
CA ALA A 42 -10.98 -17.91 -3.43
C ALA A 42 -9.54 -18.04 -3.93
N VAL A 43 -8.58 -18.30 -3.03
CA VAL A 43 -7.17 -18.58 -3.38
C VAL A 43 -6.98 -20.01 -3.91
N ALA A 44 -7.80 -20.98 -3.45
CA ALA A 44 -7.68 -22.39 -3.84
C ALA A 44 -8.49 -22.77 -5.09
N VAL A 45 -9.47 -21.94 -5.50
CA VAL A 45 -10.38 -22.19 -6.64
C VAL A 45 -10.09 -21.25 -7.81
N LEU A 46 -9.13 -20.32 -7.68
CA LEU A 46 -8.64 -19.61 -8.87
C LEU A 46 -8.04 -20.67 -9.81
N PRO A 47 -8.56 -20.80 -11.03
CA PRO A 47 -7.93 -21.66 -12.01
C PRO A 47 -6.45 -21.24 -12.11
N ARG A 48 -5.55 -22.20 -11.98
CA ARG A 48 -4.11 -22.00 -12.22
C ARG A 48 -3.81 -21.64 -13.67
N ASP A 49 -4.81 -21.72 -14.50
CA ASP A 49 -4.80 -21.21 -15.86
C ASP A 49 -5.13 -19.71 -15.78
N LEU A 50 -4.09 -18.89 -15.59
CA LEU A 50 -4.15 -17.50 -16.02
C LEU A 50 -4.83 -17.48 -17.38
N PRO A 51 -5.69 -16.51 -17.73
CA PRO A 51 -6.19 -16.34 -19.07
C PRO A 51 -4.98 -16.07 -19.99
N GLY A 52 -4.24 -17.16 -20.25
CA GLY A 52 -2.87 -17.12 -20.78
C GLY A 52 -2.78 -16.76 -22.24
N ALA A 53 -3.90 -16.71 -22.97
CA ALA A 53 -3.81 -16.59 -24.42
C ALA A 53 -3.68 -15.15 -24.91
N GLU A 54 -4.22 -14.15 -24.21
CA GLU A 54 -4.14 -12.75 -24.65
C GLU A 54 -3.08 -11.94 -23.91
N LEU A 55 -2.82 -12.19 -22.61
CA LEU A 55 -1.71 -11.55 -21.87
C LEU A 55 -0.35 -12.02 -22.40
N SER A 56 -0.25 -13.25 -22.90
CA SER A 56 0.99 -13.83 -23.40
C SER A 56 1.58 -13.16 -24.65
N ALA A 57 0.86 -12.25 -25.30
CA ALA A 57 1.34 -11.58 -26.51
C ALA A 57 2.40 -10.48 -26.24
N HIS A 58 2.43 -9.90 -25.04
CA HIS A 58 3.22 -8.69 -24.74
C HIS A 58 3.97 -8.85 -23.40
N VAL A 59 5.00 -9.68 -23.38
CA VAL A 59 5.90 -9.76 -22.21
C VAL A 59 6.87 -8.59 -22.25
N TYR A 60 6.87 -7.77 -21.20
CA TYR A 60 7.85 -6.68 -21.08
C TYR A 60 9.22 -7.24 -20.72
N PRO A 61 10.32 -6.82 -21.38
CA PRO A 61 11.63 -7.48 -21.28
C PRO A 61 12.43 -7.09 -20.03
N ALA A 62 11.82 -7.14 -18.84
CA ALA A 62 12.53 -7.02 -17.58
C ALA A 62 13.17 -8.35 -17.19
N ARG A 63 14.35 -8.29 -16.57
CA ARG A 63 15.09 -9.48 -16.13
C ARG A 63 15.15 -9.55 -14.63
N LEU A 64 14.84 -10.71 -14.05
CA LEU A 64 14.99 -10.94 -12.62
C LEU A 64 16.48 -10.85 -12.24
N ALA A 65 16.84 -9.82 -11.49
CA ALA A 65 18.18 -9.63 -10.94
C ALA A 65 18.32 -10.29 -9.57
N ARG A 66 17.25 -10.26 -8.75
CA ARG A 66 17.24 -10.83 -7.41
C ARG A 66 15.83 -11.17 -6.93
N HIS A 67 15.73 -12.28 -6.22
CA HIS A 67 14.55 -12.65 -5.45
C HIS A 67 14.97 -12.80 -3.98
N LEU A 68 14.31 -12.11 -3.10
CA LEU A 68 14.51 -12.19 -1.66
C LEU A 68 13.28 -12.83 -1.04
N GLU A 69 13.50 -13.97 -0.41
CA GLU A 69 12.52 -14.57 0.47
C GLU A 69 12.55 -13.90 1.85
N SER A 70 11.54 -14.19 2.64
CA SER A 70 11.48 -13.72 4.02
C SER A 70 12.76 -14.04 4.79
N PRO A 71 13.38 -13.07 5.48
CA PRO A 71 14.53 -13.35 6.32
C PRO A 71 14.20 -14.42 7.35
N SER A 72 15.18 -15.30 7.64
CA SER A 72 15.00 -16.33 8.67
C SER A 72 14.78 -15.72 10.05
N ALA A 73 14.11 -16.48 10.93
CA ALA A 73 13.85 -16.06 12.30
C ALA A 73 15.12 -15.72 13.09
N ASP A 74 16.25 -16.33 12.74
CA ASP A 74 17.53 -16.12 13.41
C ASP A 74 18.15 -14.74 13.15
N VAL A 75 17.74 -14.10 12.04
CA VAL A 75 18.23 -12.77 11.64
C VAL A 75 17.37 -11.66 12.20
N LEU A 76 16.14 -11.96 12.59
CA LEU A 76 15.17 -10.98 13.05
C LEU A 76 14.98 -11.04 14.58
N PRO A 77 15.19 -9.94 15.32
CA PRO A 77 15.06 -9.89 16.77
C PRO A 77 13.72 -10.37 17.32
N SER A 78 12.66 -10.32 16.50
CA SER A 78 11.31 -10.76 16.84
C SER A 78 11.04 -12.25 16.58
N GLY A 79 11.98 -12.95 15.91
CA GLY A 79 11.78 -14.33 15.49
C GLY A 79 10.69 -14.56 14.44
N ALA A 80 10.11 -13.49 13.88
CA ALA A 80 9.05 -13.56 12.88
C ALA A 80 9.56 -13.10 11.53
N GLY A 81 9.36 -13.91 10.49
CA GLY A 81 9.57 -13.53 9.09
C GLY A 81 8.66 -12.36 8.66
N TRP A 82 8.67 -12.01 7.40
CA TRP A 82 7.76 -11.01 6.87
C TRP A 82 6.30 -11.45 7.02
N ASN A 83 5.45 -10.48 7.31
CA ASN A 83 4.02 -10.69 7.42
C ASN A 83 3.28 -9.63 6.60
N GLN A 84 2.81 -10.02 5.43
CA GLN A 84 2.11 -9.16 4.49
C GLN A 84 2.87 -7.84 4.21
N PRO A 85 4.14 -7.90 3.77
CA PRO A 85 4.85 -6.70 3.38
C PRO A 85 4.03 -5.96 2.32
N SER A 86 3.95 -4.66 2.41
CA SER A 86 3.04 -3.87 1.57
C SER A 86 3.74 -2.96 0.58
N ASP A 87 4.90 -2.42 0.94
CA ASP A 87 5.54 -1.39 0.13
C ASP A 87 7.06 -1.33 0.39
N ILE A 88 7.77 -0.60 -0.49
CA ILE A 88 9.23 -0.47 -0.45
C ILE A 88 9.67 0.93 -0.90
N ALA A 89 10.61 1.53 -0.18
CA ALA A 89 11.33 2.71 -0.62
C ALA A 89 12.83 2.40 -0.79
N VAL A 90 13.48 3.12 -1.71
CA VAL A 90 14.93 3.03 -1.92
C VAL A 90 15.55 4.39 -1.58
N LEU A 91 16.51 4.41 -0.66
CA LEU A 91 17.18 5.60 -0.21
C LEU A 91 18.67 5.33 0.04
N GLY A 92 19.54 6.08 -0.64
CA GLY A 92 21.00 5.92 -0.49
C GLY A 92 21.52 4.53 -0.84
N GLY A 93 20.86 3.82 -1.78
CA GLY A 93 21.17 2.43 -2.16
C GLY A 93 20.69 1.38 -1.17
N ARG A 94 20.05 1.76 -0.06
CA ARG A 94 19.41 0.86 0.91
C ARG A 94 17.94 0.70 0.59
N TRP A 95 17.35 -0.44 0.96
CA TRP A 95 15.95 -0.73 0.74
C TRP A 95 15.20 -0.73 2.08
N PHE A 96 14.08 -0.07 2.12
CA PHE A 96 13.22 0.02 3.29
C PHE A 96 11.90 -0.66 2.96
N VAL A 97 11.74 -1.90 3.44
CA VAL A 97 10.54 -2.70 3.21
C VAL A 97 9.58 -2.49 4.37
N LEU A 98 8.37 -2.04 4.05
CA LEU A 98 7.30 -1.89 5.01
C LEU A 98 6.61 -3.24 5.25
N ASP A 99 6.91 -3.87 6.38
CA ASP A 99 6.36 -5.14 6.83
C ASP A 99 5.10 -4.89 7.68
N SER A 100 4.02 -4.55 6.97
CA SER A 100 2.79 -3.98 7.53
C SER A 100 2.10 -4.88 8.54
N GLY A 101 2.12 -6.19 8.34
CA GLY A 101 1.51 -7.13 9.26
C GLY A 101 2.27 -7.31 10.58
N ASN A 102 3.50 -6.78 10.66
CA ASN A 102 4.32 -6.76 11.86
C ASN A 102 4.56 -5.34 12.41
N ASP A 103 3.92 -4.32 11.83
CA ASP A 103 4.05 -2.91 12.21
C ASP A 103 5.54 -2.47 12.32
N ARG A 104 6.35 -2.79 11.31
CA ARG A 104 7.78 -2.49 11.27
C ARG A 104 8.26 -2.16 9.85
N ILE A 105 9.44 -1.53 9.77
CA ILE A 105 10.20 -1.34 8.53
C ILE A 105 11.50 -2.13 8.66
N LEU A 106 11.87 -2.88 7.63
CA LEU A 106 13.17 -3.55 7.54
C LEU A 106 14.07 -2.75 6.61
N GLU A 107 15.19 -2.29 7.13
CA GLU A 107 16.26 -1.73 6.33
C GLU A 107 17.16 -2.86 5.83
N LEU A 108 17.36 -2.91 4.52
CA LEU A 108 18.16 -3.93 3.84
C LEU A 108 19.29 -3.27 3.04
N ASP A 109 20.41 -3.95 2.94
CA ASP A 109 21.49 -3.56 2.02
C ASP A 109 21.14 -3.92 0.56
N THR A 110 22.01 -3.55 -0.37
CA THR A 110 21.86 -3.86 -1.81
C THR A 110 21.89 -5.37 -2.14
N LYS A 111 22.26 -6.21 -1.18
CA LYS A 111 22.24 -7.67 -1.29
C LYS A 111 21.01 -8.29 -0.65
N GLY A 112 20.20 -7.50 0.04
CA GLY A 112 19.01 -7.91 0.77
C GLY A 112 19.29 -8.41 2.19
N ALA A 113 20.51 -8.20 2.71
CA ALA A 113 20.78 -8.48 4.11
C ALA A 113 20.11 -7.43 5.00
N VAL A 114 19.49 -7.87 6.10
CA VAL A 114 18.87 -6.98 7.08
C VAL A 114 19.95 -6.21 7.83
N LEU A 115 19.92 -4.90 7.73
CA LEU A 115 20.79 -3.98 8.45
C LEU A 115 20.17 -3.55 9.78
N GLN A 116 18.88 -3.24 9.75
CA GLN A 116 18.15 -2.73 10.91
C GLN A 116 16.67 -3.08 10.84
N VAL A 117 16.04 -3.18 12.01
CA VAL A 117 14.58 -3.26 12.18
C VAL A 117 14.11 -2.00 12.86
N LEU A 118 13.23 -1.27 12.19
CA LEU A 118 12.64 -0.03 12.69
C LEU A 118 11.20 -0.32 13.15
N ASP A 119 11.00 -0.34 14.44
CA ASP A 119 9.71 -0.60 15.09
C ASP A 119 9.60 0.16 16.42
N GLN A 120 8.50 -0.03 17.13
CA GLN A 120 8.29 0.60 18.43
C GLN A 120 9.29 0.14 19.52
N ARG A 121 10.01 -0.95 19.31
CA ARG A 121 11.04 -1.44 20.25
C ARG A 121 12.35 -0.71 20.02
N SER A 122 12.66 -0.38 18.76
CA SER A 122 13.85 0.40 18.40
C SER A 122 13.71 1.87 18.82
N ASP A 123 12.52 2.46 18.62
CA ASP A 123 12.17 3.79 19.11
C ASP A 123 10.67 3.84 19.46
N ARG A 124 10.37 4.12 20.74
CA ARG A 124 8.97 4.21 21.22
C ARG A 124 8.12 5.26 20.50
N ARG A 125 8.76 6.26 19.89
CA ARG A 125 8.09 7.27 19.08
C ARG A 125 7.69 6.74 17.70
N LEU A 126 8.28 5.63 17.25
CA LEU A 126 7.96 4.95 16.00
C LEU A 126 6.76 4.00 16.20
N ALA A 127 5.59 4.58 16.45
CA ALA A 127 4.37 3.79 16.65
C ALA A 127 3.66 3.60 15.31
N LEU A 128 4.11 2.61 14.52
CA LEU A 128 3.40 2.20 13.32
C LEU A 128 2.10 1.47 13.72
N ARG A 129 1.03 1.75 12.98
CA ARG A 129 -0.30 1.16 13.18
C ARG A 129 -0.93 0.86 11.85
N GLY A 130 -0.71 -0.35 11.34
CA GLY A 130 -1.18 -0.75 10.02
C GLY A 130 -0.71 0.21 8.93
N ALA A 131 0.55 0.62 8.96
CA ALA A 131 1.14 1.45 7.92
C ALA A 131 1.08 0.74 6.56
N MET A 132 0.76 1.46 5.48
CA MET A 132 0.43 0.86 4.19
C MET A 132 1.36 1.27 3.07
N ALA A 133 1.98 2.46 3.16
CA ALA A 133 2.90 2.94 2.12
C ALA A 133 4.13 3.60 2.73
N ILE A 134 5.24 3.53 2.01
CA ILE A 134 6.51 4.16 2.34
C ILE A 134 7.12 4.77 1.08
N ALA A 135 7.61 6.01 1.17
CA ALA A 135 8.26 6.71 0.09
C ALA A 135 9.47 7.50 0.60
N SER A 136 10.29 8.03 -0.29
CA SER A 136 11.45 8.87 0.07
C SER A 136 11.56 10.09 -0.85
N ASP A 137 12.00 11.21 -0.27
CA ASP A 137 12.39 12.42 -1.01
C ASP A 137 13.89 12.46 -1.35
N GLY A 138 14.62 11.37 -1.08
CA GLY A 138 16.07 11.27 -1.21
C GLY A 138 16.85 11.65 0.06
N THR A 139 16.18 12.17 1.10
CA THR A 139 16.76 12.56 2.39
C THR A 139 16.05 11.86 3.55
N TYR A 140 14.74 11.83 3.53
CA TYR A 140 13.87 11.27 4.56
C TYR A 140 12.99 10.15 4.01
N LEU A 141 12.51 9.32 4.92
CA LEU A 141 11.46 8.35 4.67
C LEU A 141 10.12 8.92 5.14
N TYR A 142 9.10 8.74 4.34
CA TYR A 142 7.72 9.10 4.65
C TYR A 142 6.90 7.84 4.73
N VAL A 143 6.07 7.71 5.75
CA VAL A 143 5.25 6.51 6.00
C VAL A 143 3.80 6.89 6.18
N ALA A 144 2.93 6.35 5.34
CA ALA A 144 1.49 6.47 5.49
C ALA A 144 1.01 5.53 6.62
N ASN A 145 0.86 6.08 7.83
CA ASN A 145 0.48 5.36 9.05
C ASN A 145 -1.05 5.33 9.19
N SER A 146 -1.68 4.39 8.46
CA SER A 146 -3.13 4.34 8.21
C SER A 146 -3.97 4.32 9.47
N GLY A 147 -3.59 3.51 10.46
CA GLY A 147 -4.36 3.37 11.70
C GLY A 147 -4.22 4.56 12.66
N ALA A 148 -3.29 5.49 12.36
CA ALA A 148 -3.13 6.74 13.09
C ALA A 148 -3.61 7.96 12.28
N ALA A 149 -4.06 7.78 11.03
CA ALA A 149 -4.45 8.84 10.10
C ALA A 149 -3.37 9.92 9.95
N GLU A 150 -2.11 9.51 9.82
CA GLU A 150 -0.96 10.43 9.74
C GLU A 150 0.05 10.01 8.68
N VAL A 151 0.88 10.95 8.27
CA VAL A 151 2.16 10.68 7.60
C VAL A 151 3.29 10.91 8.61
N LEU A 152 4.10 9.90 8.81
CA LEU A 152 5.26 9.93 9.68
C LEU A 152 6.52 10.12 8.85
N VAL A 153 7.35 11.11 9.19
CA VAL A 153 8.62 11.38 8.53
C VAL A 153 9.77 10.91 9.42
N LEU A 154 10.67 10.12 8.85
CA LEU A 154 11.78 9.48 9.54
C LEU A 154 13.12 9.86 8.89
N THR A 155 14.18 9.92 9.70
CA THR A 155 15.55 9.84 9.14
C THR A 155 15.78 8.43 8.56
N PRO A 156 16.82 8.24 7.72
CA PRO A 156 17.20 6.91 7.25
C PRO A 156 17.50 5.91 8.38
N GLU A 157 17.95 6.41 9.54
CA GLU A 157 18.22 5.60 10.74
C GLU A 157 16.95 5.29 11.56
N GLY A 158 15.77 5.70 11.06
CA GLY A 158 14.48 5.43 11.68
C GLY A 158 14.06 6.42 12.77
N GLY A 159 14.81 7.49 13.00
CA GLY A 159 14.44 8.53 13.97
C GLY A 159 13.23 9.35 13.49
N PRO A 160 12.10 9.40 14.23
CA PRO A 160 10.96 10.23 13.88
C PRO A 160 11.30 11.73 13.93
N VAL A 161 11.09 12.43 12.79
CA VAL A 161 11.39 13.86 12.62
C VAL A 161 10.12 14.69 12.69
N ARG A 162 9.07 14.27 11.96
CA ARG A 162 7.80 15.00 11.86
C ARG A 162 6.64 14.03 11.79
N ARG A 163 5.45 14.54 12.14
CA ARG A 163 4.16 13.88 11.97
C ARG A 163 3.17 14.87 11.40
N PHE A 164 2.48 14.47 10.36
CA PHE A 164 1.45 15.27 9.71
C PHE A 164 0.12 14.53 9.81
N ALA A 165 -0.86 15.13 10.47
CA ALA A 165 -2.22 14.60 10.43
C ALA A 165 -2.76 14.67 9.01
N VAL A 166 -3.39 13.57 8.55
CA VAL A 166 -4.04 13.49 7.25
C VAL A 166 -5.53 13.71 7.43
N GLY A 167 -6.11 14.57 6.61
CA GLY A 167 -7.54 14.84 6.62
C GLY A 167 -7.87 16.25 6.14
N VAL A 168 -9.16 16.56 6.14
CA VAL A 168 -9.73 17.89 5.87
C VAL A 168 -10.69 18.21 7.00
N ASP A 169 -10.71 19.45 7.44
CA ASP A 169 -11.62 19.88 8.48
C ASP A 169 -13.07 19.61 8.08
N GLY A 170 -13.82 19.00 9.00
CA GLY A 170 -15.21 18.62 8.77
C GLY A 170 -15.41 17.22 8.19
N ASP A 171 -14.34 16.42 8.02
CA ASP A 171 -14.47 15.01 7.62
C ASP A 171 -15.36 14.22 8.58
N SER A 172 -16.24 13.40 8.03
CA SER A 172 -17.12 12.53 8.82
C SER A 172 -16.41 11.23 9.25
N LEU A 173 -15.35 10.83 8.55
CA LEU A 173 -14.54 9.65 8.84
C LEU A 173 -13.08 10.05 9.02
N PRO A 174 -12.35 9.41 9.96
CA PRO A 174 -10.90 9.55 10.02
C PRO A 174 -10.28 9.15 8.68
N ALA A 175 -9.29 9.90 8.22
CA ALA A 175 -8.56 9.57 7.01
C ALA A 175 -7.90 8.19 7.12
N ARG A 176 -7.82 7.50 6.00
CA ARG A 176 -7.12 6.22 5.86
C ARG A 176 -6.08 6.31 4.76
N PRO A 177 -4.90 6.86 5.06
CA PRO A 177 -3.80 6.96 4.12
C PRO A 177 -3.29 5.57 3.73
N ILE A 178 -3.37 5.19 2.44
CA ILE A 178 -2.93 3.89 1.94
C ILE A 178 -1.95 3.98 0.77
N GLY A 179 -1.79 5.13 0.16
CA GLY A 179 -0.77 5.41 -0.84
C GLY A 179 -0.07 6.72 -0.52
N LEU A 180 1.18 6.82 -0.93
CA LEU A 180 2.05 7.95 -0.63
C LEU A 180 3.03 8.18 -1.77
N ALA A 181 3.16 9.43 -2.22
CA ALA A 181 4.22 9.87 -3.12
C ALA A 181 4.83 11.17 -2.60
N VAL A 182 6.13 11.32 -2.73
CA VAL A 182 6.86 12.47 -2.22
C VAL A 182 7.67 13.10 -3.35
N ALA A 183 7.57 14.41 -3.49
CA ALA A 183 8.40 15.18 -4.40
C ALA A 183 9.74 15.54 -3.77
N ASN A 184 10.77 15.76 -4.59
CA ASN A 184 12.09 16.20 -4.11
C ASN A 184 12.05 17.56 -3.38
N THR A 185 10.96 18.32 -3.50
CA THR A 185 10.71 19.57 -2.77
C THR A 185 10.24 19.34 -1.34
N GLY A 186 9.93 18.09 -0.97
CA GLY A 186 9.32 17.73 0.31
C GLY A 186 7.79 17.81 0.33
N ASP A 187 7.16 18.27 -0.76
CA ASP A 187 5.70 18.15 -0.93
C ASP A 187 5.33 16.67 -1.03
N PHE A 188 4.19 16.30 -0.48
CA PHE A 188 3.75 14.91 -0.54
C PHE A 188 2.27 14.77 -0.86
N LEU A 189 1.94 13.65 -1.50
CA LEU A 189 0.58 13.27 -1.83
C LEU A 189 0.18 12.04 -1.04
N VAL A 190 -1.08 12.02 -0.62
CA VAL A 190 -1.66 10.91 0.15
C VAL A 190 -2.98 10.50 -0.47
N SER A 191 -3.18 9.23 -0.72
CA SER A 191 -4.50 8.69 -1.04
C SER A 191 -5.26 8.38 0.24
N ASP A 192 -6.39 9.07 0.45
CA ASP A 192 -7.31 8.84 1.56
C ASP A 192 -8.45 7.92 1.12
N ALA A 193 -8.25 6.62 1.32
CA ALA A 193 -9.21 5.61 0.89
C ALA A 193 -10.53 5.61 1.71
N ALA A 194 -10.57 6.20 2.91
CA ALA A 194 -11.79 6.35 3.67
C ALA A 194 -12.71 7.40 3.05
N ASN A 195 -12.13 8.53 2.63
CA ASN A 195 -12.86 9.66 2.08
C ASN A 195 -12.72 9.77 0.55
N GLN A 196 -12.26 8.70 -0.13
CA GLN A 196 -12.27 8.56 -1.60
C GLN A 196 -11.65 9.76 -2.33
N ARG A 197 -10.45 10.17 -1.93
CA ARG A 197 -9.76 11.35 -2.45
C ARG A 197 -8.25 11.22 -2.39
N VAL A 198 -7.58 12.14 -3.09
CA VAL A 198 -6.14 12.36 -3.00
C VAL A 198 -5.92 13.76 -2.42
N LEU A 199 -4.99 13.86 -1.48
CA LEU A 199 -4.62 15.09 -0.80
C LEU A 199 -3.15 15.42 -1.13
N ARG A 200 -2.84 16.68 -1.45
CA ARG A 200 -1.46 17.16 -1.55
C ARG A 200 -1.16 18.14 -0.43
N TYR A 201 -0.04 17.92 0.20
CA TYR A 201 0.49 18.76 1.26
C TYR A 201 1.85 19.34 0.85
N ASP A 202 2.19 20.51 1.37
CA ASP A 202 3.55 21.03 1.29
C ASP A 202 4.47 20.37 2.33
N GLY A 203 5.76 20.69 2.28
CA GLY A 203 6.76 20.12 3.19
C GLY A 203 6.56 20.48 4.68
N GLU A 204 5.71 21.46 4.99
CA GLU A 204 5.30 21.82 6.35
C GLU A 204 3.98 21.14 6.77
N GLY A 205 3.36 20.37 5.89
CA GLY A 205 2.11 19.64 6.15
C GLY A 205 0.84 20.49 5.99
N ARG A 206 0.92 21.63 5.30
CA ARG A 206 -0.26 22.42 4.95
C ARG A 206 -0.92 21.80 3.71
N LEU A 207 -2.22 21.60 3.77
CA LEU A 207 -3.01 21.11 2.64
C LEU A 207 -2.99 22.13 1.50
N LEU A 208 -2.49 21.73 0.33
CA LEU A 208 -2.47 22.54 -0.88
C LEU A 208 -3.75 22.35 -1.70
N TRP A 209 -4.18 21.09 -1.88
CA TRP A 209 -5.42 20.76 -2.57
C TRP A 209 -5.92 19.36 -2.21
N ALA A 210 -7.20 19.12 -2.50
CA ALA A 210 -7.85 17.83 -2.43
C ALA A 210 -8.54 17.53 -3.77
N ALA A 211 -8.35 16.34 -4.34
CA ALA A 211 -9.03 15.85 -5.53
C ALA A 211 -9.85 14.61 -5.20
N GLY A 212 -11.09 14.57 -5.65
CA GLY A 212 -12.06 13.52 -5.34
C GLY A 212 -13.31 14.06 -4.65
N SER A 213 -14.44 13.39 -4.85
CA SER A 213 -15.76 13.87 -4.41
C SER A 213 -16.09 13.60 -2.94
N GLY A 214 -15.17 13.00 -2.18
CA GLY A 214 -15.40 12.61 -0.78
C GLY A 214 -16.25 11.34 -0.64
N ARG A 215 -16.69 10.74 -1.74
CA ARG A 215 -17.52 9.53 -1.80
C ARG A 215 -17.11 8.65 -2.97
N ARG A 216 -17.46 7.38 -2.93
CA ARG A 216 -17.18 6.44 -4.03
C ARG A 216 -17.85 6.93 -5.31
N ALA A 217 -17.05 7.14 -6.32
CA ALA A 217 -17.51 7.58 -7.63
C ALA A 217 -16.54 7.16 -8.73
N GLY A 218 -17.03 7.10 -9.97
CA GLY A 218 -16.24 7.03 -11.18
C GLY A 218 -16.18 8.41 -11.87
N GLY A 219 -15.69 8.43 -13.10
CA GLY A 219 -15.55 9.66 -13.89
C GLY A 219 -14.34 10.50 -13.50
N GLU A 220 -14.32 11.74 -13.94
CA GLU A 220 -13.16 12.63 -13.81
C GLU A 220 -12.94 13.14 -12.39
N GLU A 221 -14.02 13.34 -11.64
CA GLU A 221 -13.98 13.94 -10.30
C GLU A 221 -14.08 12.92 -9.16
N GLY A 222 -14.09 11.63 -9.45
CA GLY A 222 -14.36 10.61 -8.46
C GLY A 222 -13.30 9.53 -8.36
N PHE A 223 -13.23 8.91 -7.18
CA PHE A 223 -12.42 7.71 -6.93
C PHE A 223 -13.27 6.62 -6.27
N ASN A 224 -12.82 5.39 -6.43
CA ASN A 224 -13.35 4.24 -5.70
C ASN A 224 -12.19 3.41 -5.15
N THR A 225 -11.75 3.77 -3.95
CA THR A 225 -10.57 3.25 -3.27
C THR A 225 -9.27 3.68 -3.96
N PRO A 226 -8.93 5.00 -3.94
CA PRO A 226 -7.63 5.46 -4.39
C PRO A 226 -6.53 4.86 -3.51
N ALA A 227 -5.45 4.38 -4.13
CA ALA A 227 -4.38 3.63 -3.47
C ALA A 227 -2.99 4.15 -3.89
N GLY A 228 -2.15 3.32 -4.49
CA GLY A 228 -0.79 3.66 -4.88
C GLY A 228 -0.68 4.98 -5.64
N LEU A 229 0.38 5.70 -5.40
CA LEU A 229 0.65 7.03 -5.94
C LEU A 229 2.07 7.11 -6.49
N ALA A 230 2.25 7.74 -7.64
CA ALA A 230 3.55 8.14 -8.15
C ALA A 230 3.52 9.56 -8.71
N LEU A 231 4.68 10.21 -8.75
CA LEU A 231 4.88 11.49 -9.39
C LEU A 231 5.79 11.33 -10.61
N ASP A 232 5.41 11.93 -11.74
CA ASP A 232 6.32 12.07 -12.88
C ASP A 232 7.26 13.29 -12.68
N ARG A 233 8.22 13.44 -13.58
CA ARG A 233 9.19 14.57 -13.53
C ARG A 233 8.55 15.96 -13.66
N ALA A 234 7.36 16.03 -14.24
CA ALA A 234 6.60 17.28 -14.34
C ALA A 234 5.77 17.56 -13.09
N GLY A 235 5.78 16.65 -12.11
CA GLY A 235 5.00 16.74 -10.87
C GLY A 235 3.54 16.31 -11.03
N ASN A 236 3.17 15.68 -12.17
CA ASN A 236 1.85 15.08 -12.31
C ASN A 236 1.75 13.84 -11.43
N ALA A 237 0.59 13.68 -10.78
CA ALA A 237 0.31 12.51 -9.96
C ALA A 237 -0.40 11.43 -10.76
N TYR A 238 0.05 10.19 -10.59
CA TYR A 238 -0.63 8.99 -11.09
C TYR A 238 -1.22 8.26 -9.90
N VAL A 239 -2.52 8.02 -9.95
CA VAL A 239 -3.32 7.51 -8.84
C VAL A 239 -3.95 6.18 -9.24
N VAL A 240 -3.62 5.12 -8.56
CA VAL A 240 -4.33 3.84 -8.70
C VAL A 240 -5.71 3.96 -8.10
N ASP A 241 -6.74 3.72 -8.89
CA ASP A 241 -8.15 3.71 -8.49
C ASP A 241 -8.69 2.27 -8.54
N ILE A 242 -8.48 1.54 -7.43
CA ILE A 242 -8.57 0.07 -7.37
C ILE A 242 -9.89 -0.46 -7.92
N LEU A 243 -11.02 0.01 -7.38
CA LEU A 243 -12.32 -0.59 -7.68
C LEU A 243 -12.93 -0.05 -8.97
N ASN A 244 -12.33 0.98 -9.57
CA ASN A 244 -12.63 1.41 -10.93
C ASN A 244 -11.69 0.76 -11.97
N GLY A 245 -10.66 0.02 -11.54
CA GLY A 245 -9.71 -0.69 -12.40
C GLY A 245 -8.93 0.24 -13.32
N ARG A 246 -8.49 1.40 -12.83
CA ARG A 246 -7.82 2.43 -13.64
C ARG A 246 -6.69 3.12 -12.90
N VAL A 247 -5.86 3.83 -13.65
CA VAL A 247 -4.93 4.85 -13.15
C VAL A 247 -5.40 6.21 -13.63
N VAL A 248 -5.54 7.15 -12.71
CA VAL A 248 -5.92 8.55 -12.99
C VAL A 248 -4.67 9.42 -12.95
N LYS A 249 -4.51 10.29 -13.95
CA LYS A 249 -3.45 11.30 -14.00
C LYS A 249 -4.00 12.67 -13.60
N LEU A 250 -3.36 13.31 -12.60
CA LEU A 250 -3.68 14.64 -12.12
C LEU A 250 -2.49 15.59 -12.38
N ALA A 251 -2.78 16.82 -12.69
CA ALA A 251 -1.78 17.90 -12.79
C ALA A 251 -1.24 18.26 -11.39
N PRO A 252 -0.13 19.02 -11.31
CA PRO A 252 0.42 19.48 -10.03
C PRO A 252 -0.55 20.31 -9.18
N ASP A 253 -1.55 20.92 -9.78
CA ASP A 253 -2.62 21.67 -9.12
C ASP A 253 -3.86 20.83 -8.76
N GLY A 254 -3.81 19.51 -8.99
CA GLY A 254 -4.89 18.56 -8.68
C GLY A 254 -5.94 18.42 -9.79
N ARG A 255 -5.82 19.13 -10.89
CA ARG A 255 -6.75 19.07 -12.03
C ARG A 255 -6.60 17.73 -12.78
N TYR A 256 -7.71 17.12 -13.15
CA TYR A 256 -7.74 15.90 -13.96
C TYR A 256 -7.11 16.13 -15.34
N LEU A 257 -6.20 15.24 -15.74
CA LEU A 257 -5.53 15.25 -17.05
C LEU A 257 -5.97 14.09 -17.95
N GLY A 258 -6.38 12.98 -17.35
CA GLY A 258 -6.77 11.77 -18.09
C GLY A 258 -6.72 10.53 -17.22
N GLN A 259 -7.02 9.39 -17.82
CA GLN A 259 -6.95 8.09 -17.19
C GLN A 259 -6.65 7.01 -18.21
N PHE A 260 -6.14 5.86 -17.74
CA PHE A 260 -5.95 4.66 -18.55
C PHE A 260 -6.23 3.40 -17.70
N GLY A 261 -6.31 2.26 -18.38
CA GLY A 261 -6.80 1.03 -17.78
C GLY A 261 -8.32 0.98 -17.75
N ARG A 262 -8.84 -0.20 -17.56
CA ARG A 262 -10.26 -0.51 -17.32
C ARG A 262 -10.35 -1.75 -16.45
N LEU A 263 -11.41 -1.89 -15.71
CA LEU A 263 -11.63 -3.10 -14.91
C LEU A 263 -11.69 -4.34 -15.81
N GLY A 264 -10.89 -5.36 -15.53
CA GLY A 264 -10.84 -6.61 -16.29
C GLY A 264 -9.52 -7.35 -16.14
N ASP A 265 -9.37 -8.42 -16.91
CA ASP A 265 -8.25 -9.37 -16.88
C ASP A 265 -7.53 -9.53 -18.23
N THR A 266 -7.89 -8.73 -19.22
CA THR A 266 -7.25 -8.71 -20.54
C THR A 266 -6.06 -7.75 -20.58
N ALA A 267 -5.26 -7.79 -21.65
CA ALA A 267 -4.12 -6.89 -21.85
C ALA A 267 -4.50 -5.42 -21.64
N GLY A 268 -3.77 -4.71 -20.78
CA GLY A 268 -4.03 -3.32 -20.41
C GLY A 268 -5.26 -3.08 -19.53
N ALA A 269 -6.01 -4.14 -19.15
CA ALA A 269 -7.03 -4.05 -18.11
C ALA A 269 -6.42 -4.30 -16.73
N LEU A 270 -7.03 -3.76 -15.68
CA LEU A 270 -6.56 -3.81 -14.30
C LEU A 270 -7.64 -4.46 -13.44
N ALA A 271 -7.36 -5.68 -12.94
CA ALA A 271 -8.32 -6.44 -12.15
C ALA A 271 -8.34 -6.00 -10.69
N ARG A 272 -7.15 -5.85 -10.10
CA ARG A 272 -6.98 -5.38 -8.73
C ARG A 272 -5.65 -4.65 -8.56
N PRO A 273 -5.49 -3.50 -9.23
CA PRO A 273 -4.26 -2.74 -9.15
C PRO A 273 -3.99 -2.29 -7.71
N LYS A 274 -2.72 -2.20 -7.34
CA LYS A 274 -2.31 -1.86 -5.98
C LYS A 274 -1.46 -0.62 -5.93
N ASP A 275 -0.39 -0.60 -6.70
CA ASP A 275 0.58 0.46 -6.67
C ASP A 275 1.05 0.82 -8.07
N VAL A 276 1.70 1.97 -8.19
CA VAL A 276 2.21 2.52 -9.43
C VAL A 276 3.60 3.11 -9.22
N ALA A 277 4.49 2.87 -10.18
CA ALA A 277 5.81 3.49 -10.25
C ALA A 277 6.08 3.99 -11.67
N ILE A 278 6.94 5.01 -11.80
CA ILE A 278 7.25 5.64 -13.09
C ILE A 278 8.76 5.65 -13.28
N ASP A 279 9.23 5.20 -14.43
CA ASP A 279 10.64 5.24 -14.76
C ASP A 279 11.09 6.59 -15.35
N ALA A 280 12.38 6.68 -15.63
CA ALA A 280 12.98 7.89 -16.17
C ALA A 280 12.49 8.26 -17.59
N ALA A 281 11.98 7.29 -18.34
CA ALA A 281 11.42 7.47 -19.69
C ALA A 281 9.92 7.86 -19.63
N GLY A 282 9.29 7.77 -18.47
CA GLY A 282 7.87 8.04 -18.30
C GLY A 282 7.00 6.79 -18.44
N ASN A 283 7.59 5.58 -18.53
CA ASN A 283 6.83 4.35 -18.50
C ASN A 283 6.21 4.15 -17.13
N VAL A 284 4.97 3.70 -17.11
CA VAL A 284 4.16 3.52 -15.91
C VAL A 284 3.99 2.03 -15.61
N PHE A 285 4.47 1.62 -14.46
CA PHE A 285 4.40 0.24 -13.96
C PHE A 285 3.28 0.16 -12.92
N VAL A 286 2.34 -0.75 -13.11
CA VAL A 286 1.18 -0.93 -12.22
C VAL A 286 1.16 -2.36 -11.72
N SER A 287 1.33 -2.56 -10.40
CA SER A 287 1.18 -3.88 -9.79
C SER A 287 -0.28 -4.28 -9.74
N ASP A 288 -0.59 -5.52 -10.13
CA ASP A 288 -1.93 -6.08 -10.04
C ASP A 288 -1.89 -7.40 -9.26
N GLY A 289 -2.39 -7.33 -8.03
CA GLY A 289 -2.33 -8.49 -7.13
C GLY A 289 -3.26 -9.64 -7.50
N LEU A 290 -4.27 -9.43 -8.35
CA LEU A 290 -5.15 -10.50 -8.84
C LEU A 290 -4.60 -11.13 -10.11
N LEU A 291 -4.01 -10.33 -11.00
CA LEU A 291 -3.36 -10.84 -12.21
C LEU A 291 -1.98 -11.45 -11.94
N ALA A 292 -1.46 -11.32 -10.71
CA ALA A 292 -0.11 -11.75 -10.34
C ALA A 292 0.98 -11.18 -11.28
N ALA A 293 0.82 -9.92 -11.68
CA ALA A 293 1.67 -9.28 -12.68
C ALA A 293 1.90 -7.79 -12.37
N VAL A 294 2.95 -7.24 -12.96
CA VAL A 294 3.12 -5.79 -13.11
C VAL A 294 2.84 -5.44 -14.56
N GLN A 295 1.81 -4.65 -14.82
CA GLN A 295 1.50 -4.16 -16.15
C GLN A 295 2.29 -2.90 -16.46
N VAL A 296 2.71 -2.74 -17.71
CA VAL A 296 3.57 -1.64 -18.15
C VAL A 296 2.86 -0.86 -19.26
N PHE A 297 2.80 0.45 -19.05
CA PHE A 297 2.23 1.40 -20.01
C PHE A 297 3.29 2.44 -20.37
N GLY A 298 3.26 2.93 -21.58
CA GLY A 298 4.12 4.02 -22.02
C GLY A 298 3.63 5.39 -21.52
N PRO A 299 4.41 6.45 -21.83
CA PRO A 299 4.09 7.82 -21.38
C PRO A 299 2.76 8.35 -21.93
N ASP A 300 2.34 7.86 -23.09
CA ASP A 300 1.06 8.19 -23.74
C ASP A 300 -0.05 7.20 -23.38
N ALA A 301 0.15 6.42 -22.30
CA ALA A 301 -0.79 5.43 -21.77
C ALA A 301 -1.04 4.22 -22.70
N GLU A 302 -0.21 3.99 -23.70
CA GLU A 302 -0.25 2.77 -24.52
C GLU A 302 0.23 1.56 -23.72
N TYR A 303 -0.42 0.43 -23.90
CA TYR A 303 -0.02 -0.81 -23.21
C TYR A 303 1.23 -1.38 -23.87
N LEU A 304 2.32 -1.49 -23.10
CA LEU A 304 3.60 -2.02 -23.56
C LEU A 304 3.79 -3.51 -23.26
N GLY A 305 3.11 -4.03 -22.24
CA GLY A 305 3.25 -5.43 -21.85
C GLY A 305 3.11 -5.64 -20.33
N PHE A 306 3.50 -6.84 -19.88
CA PHE A 306 3.49 -7.18 -18.47
C PHE A 306 4.78 -7.88 -18.05
N ILE A 307 5.09 -7.82 -16.77
CA ILE A 307 6.12 -8.57 -16.08
C ILE A 307 5.41 -9.54 -15.14
N GLY A 308 5.67 -10.85 -15.25
CA GLY A 308 4.94 -11.82 -14.43
C GLY A 308 5.37 -13.26 -14.66
N LEU A 309 6.29 -13.52 -15.60
CA LEU A 309 6.86 -14.84 -15.86
C LEU A 309 8.24 -14.98 -15.23
N GLU A 310 8.58 -16.18 -14.75
CA GLU A 310 9.91 -16.49 -14.21
C GLU A 310 10.98 -16.35 -15.31
N ASP A 311 10.67 -16.82 -16.52
CA ASP A 311 11.48 -16.61 -17.72
C ASP A 311 10.65 -15.89 -18.79
N PRO A 312 10.93 -14.62 -19.09
CA PRO A 312 10.23 -13.88 -20.12
C PRO A 312 10.36 -14.48 -21.53
N ALA A 313 11.39 -15.28 -21.79
CA ALA A 313 11.60 -15.96 -23.07
C ALA A 313 10.84 -17.30 -23.18
N ASP A 314 10.51 -17.90 -22.04
CA ASP A 314 9.71 -19.14 -21.95
C ASP A 314 8.31 -18.87 -21.42
N ARG A 315 7.32 -18.82 -22.33
CA ARG A 315 5.91 -18.61 -21.99
C ARG A 315 5.28 -19.73 -21.15
N GLY A 316 5.94 -20.87 -21.06
CA GLY A 316 5.57 -21.99 -20.20
C GLY A 316 6.20 -21.93 -18.82
N SER A 317 7.05 -20.93 -18.54
CA SER A 317 7.63 -20.73 -17.20
C SER A 317 6.55 -20.37 -16.17
N GLY A 318 6.86 -20.63 -14.90
CA GLY A 318 5.95 -20.33 -13.78
C GLY A 318 5.67 -18.84 -13.62
N ALA A 319 4.68 -18.51 -12.78
CA ALA A 319 4.39 -17.13 -12.41
C ALA A 319 5.47 -16.60 -11.45
N LEU A 320 6.07 -15.47 -11.81
CA LEU A 320 7.09 -14.81 -11.01
C LEU A 320 6.53 -14.30 -9.69
N PHE A 321 5.33 -13.73 -9.70
CA PHE A 321 4.67 -13.15 -8.55
C PHE A 321 3.46 -13.98 -8.11
N ARG A 322 3.06 -13.81 -6.85
CA ARG A 322 1.83 -14.37 -6.27
C ARG A 322 0.77 -13.30 -6.01
N ALA A 323 1.18 -12.16 -5.46
CA ALA A 323 0.34 -10.98 -5.24
C ALA A 323 1.21 -9.73 -5.12
N PRO A 324 1.73 -9.20 -6.24
CA PRO A 324 2.54 -7.99 -6.22
C PRO A 324 1.74 -6.82 -5.67
N ALA A 325 2.38 -6.03 -4.82
CA ALA A 325 1.79 -4.91 -4.10
C ALA A 325 2.60 -3.63 -4.32
N GLY A 326 3.51 -3.28 -3.41
CA GLY A 326 4.31 -2.07 -3.49
C GLY A 326 5.36 -2.12 -4.58
N LEU A 327 5.60 -0.97 -5.22
CA LEU A 327 6.56 -0.78 -6.29
C LEU A 327 7.50 0.39 -5.99
N ALA A 328 8.78 0.23 -6.30
CA ALA A 328 9.71 1.34 -6.37
C ALA A 328 10.60 1.22 -7.60
N ILE A 329 11.01 2.36 -8.16
CA ILE A 329 12.03 2.41 -9.21
C ILE A 329 13.20 3.25 -8.73
N ALA A 330 14.40 2.71 -8.86
CA ALA A 330 15.64 3.41 -8.59
C ALA A 330 16.68 3.07 -9.68
N GLY A 331 17.08 4.10 -10.43
CA GLY A 331 17.91 3.91 -11.63
C GLY A 331 17.19 3.07 -12.68
N SER A 332 17.85 2.00 -13.15
CA SER A 332 17.29 1.03 -14.10
C SER A 332 16.68 -0.21 -13.41
N ARG A 333 16.28 -0.11 -12.15
CA ARG A 333 15.73 -1.23 -11.40
C ARG A 333 14.33 -0.99 -10.91
N LEU A 334 13.47 -1.99 -11.10
CA LEU A 334 12.15 -2.11 -10.51
C LEU A 334 12.23 -3.03 -9.30
N TYR A 335 11.73 -2.56 -8.18
CA TYR A 335 11.55 -3.31 -6.95
C TYR A 335 10.08 -3.62 -6.78
N VAL A 336 9.76 -4.88 -6.54
CA VAL A 336 8.39 -5.36 -6.38
C VAL A 336 8.26 -6.08 -5.04
N VAL A 337 7.42 -5.59 -4.18
CA VAL A 337 7.03 -6.28 -2.95
C VAL A 337 5.88 -7.21 -3.25
N ASP A 338 6.04 -8.50 -2.94
CA ASP A 338 4.96 -9.47 -3.00
C ASP A 338 4.43 -9.75 -1.59
N ARG A 339 3.12 -9.67 -1.41
CA ARG A 339 2.46 -9.85 -0.10
C ARG A 339 2.66 -11.23 0.51
N PHE A 340 3.06 -12.21 -0.29
CA PHE A 340 3.43 -13.56 0.18
C PHE A 340 4.90 -13.65 0.61
N ALA A 341 5.40 -12.57 1.19
CA ALA A 341 6.68 -12.50 1.87
C ALA A 341 7.91 -12.62 0.96
N SER A 342 7.89 -11.91 -0.16
CA SER A 342 9.02 -11.82 -1.09
C SER A 342 9.25 -10.39 -1.58
N VAL A 343 10.48 -10.10 -1.96
CA VAL A 343 10.85 -8.89 -2.70
C VAL A 343 11.62 -9.30 -3.94
N PHE A 344 11.20 -8.80 -5.08
CA PHE A 344 11.85 -9.02 -6.37
C PHE A 344 12.53 -7.74 -6.82
N VAL A 345 13.73 -7.89 -7.37
CA VAL A 345 14.46 -6.80 -8.03
C VAL A 345 14.67 -7.18 -9.47
N LEU A 346 14.19 -6.35 -10.38
CA LEU A 346 14.27 -6.59 -11.81
C LEU A 346 15.09 -5.48 -12.47
N ASP A 347 16.00 -5.85 -13.33
CA ASP A 347 16.66 -4.91 -14.23
C ASP A 347 15.72 -4.58 -15.39
N LEU A 348 15.42 -3.30 -15.54
CA LEU A 348 14.63 -2.78 -16.65
C LEU A 348 15.50 -2.64 -17.89
N PRO A 349 14.92 -2.76 -19.10
CA PRO A 349 15.66 -2.53 -20.33
C PRO A 349 16.19 -1.11 -20.37
N ASP A 350 17.37 -0.94 -20.98
CA ASP A 350 17.91 0.39 -21.26
C ASP A 350 16.93 1.16 -22.14
N THR A 351 16.41 2.25 -21.63
CA THR A 351 15.61 3.20 -22.40
C THR A 351 16.59 3.99 -23.26
N LYS A 352 16.61 3.69 -24.57
CA LYS A 352 17.41 4.44 -25.57
C LYS A 352 16.84 5.81 -25.80
#